data_57b1e64001d5bea02f3a4c7ce9d2278f
#
_entry.id   57b1e64001d5bea02f3a4c7ce9d2278f
#
_cell.length_a   1.000
_cell.length_b   1.000
_cell.length_c   1.000
_cell.angle_alpha   90.00
_cell.angle_beta   90.00
_cell.angle_gamma   90.00
#
_symmetry.space_group_name_H-M   'P 1'
#
loop_
_entity.id
_entity.type
_entity.pdbx_description
1 polymer ?
#
loop_
_entity_poly.entity_id
_entity_poly.type
_entity_poly.pdbx_seq_one_letter_code
_entity_poly.pdbx_strand_id
1 'polypeptide(L)'
;MMIKKFIINIEEQKISKIYQKVIEYNWNIIANLDDWKHGTNKNYLKELCKYWVEKYDWRKHEKILNNFSNFKTKVDDIDIHFIKETGSGSNPKTLLLMHGWPGSVFEFYKIIDQLAHPENYGGLKEEGLTVIAPSLPGFGFSDPPKNPMGPRKIAEVLNKLMVDNLECESYVAQGGDWGATIANWLGLDHSN
;
A
#
# COMPACT_ATOMS: atom_id res chain seq x y z
N MET A 1 -18.38 10.66 8.00
CA MET A 1 -17.28 11.49 7.39
C MET A 1 -17.32 11.34 5.86
N MET A 2 -16.74 12.29 5.07
CA MET A 2 -16.88 12.24 3.60
C MET A 2 -15.75 11.44 2.97
N ILE A 3 -16.08 10.32 2.32
CA ILE A 3 -15.16 9.54 1.47
C ILE A 3 -15.12 10.20 0.09
N LYS A 4 -13.95 10.52 -0.42
CA LYS A 4 -13.74 11.17 -1.72
C LYS A 4 -12.99 10.24 -2.67
N LYS A 5 -13.43 10.18 -3.93
CA LYS A 5 -12.63 9.54 -4.99
C LYS A 5 -11.28 10.23 -5.09
N PHE A 6 -10.25 9.43 -5.28
CA PHE A 6 -8.88 9.89 -5.43
C PHE A 6 -8.29 9.38 -6.74
N ILE A 7 -7.59 10.23 -7.46
CA ILE A 7 -6.87 9.86 -8.68
C ILE A 7 -5.40 10.10 -8.39
N ILE A 8 -4.59 9.06 -8.56
CA ILE A 8 -3.14 9.15 -8.43
C ILE A 8 -2.61 9.92 -9.65
N ASN A 9 -2.04 11.08 -9.40
CA ASN A 9 -1.44 11.93 -10.44
C ASN A 9 -0.20 12.61 -9.87
N ILE A 10 0.95 11.99 -10.09
CA ILE A 10 2.23 12.53 -9.61
C ILE A 10 2.76 13.55 -10.61
N GLU A 11 3.03 14.76 -10.13
CA GLU A 11 3.58 15.82 -10.96
C GLU A 11 4.91 15.41 -11.61
N GLU A 12 5.10 15.76 -12.88
CA GLU A 12 6.32 15.44 -13.64
C GLU A 12 7.58 15.97 -12.97
N GLN A 13 7.48 17.16 -12.36
CA GLN A 13 8.58 17.73 -11.61
C GLN A 13 9.04 16.85 -10.43
N LYS A 14 8.08 16.16 -9.75
CA LYS A 14 8.40 15.23 -8.65
C LYS A 14 9.13 14.00 -9.18
N ILE A 15 8.66 13.44 -10.30
CA ILE A 15 9.30 12.28 -10.95
C ILE A 15 10.72 12.63 -11.38
N SER A 16 10.89 13.76 -12.07
CA SER A 16 12.20 14.26 -12.52
C SER A 16 13.16 14.47 -11.35
N LYS A 17 12.69 15.04 -10.23
CA LYS A 17 13.50 15.20 -9.02
C LYS A 17 13.93 13.86 -8.41
N ILE A 18 13.09 12.83 -8.47
CA ILE A 18 13.44 11.48 -8.01
C ILE A 18 14.56 10.92 -8.88
N TYR A 19 14.41 10.97 -10.21
CA TYR A 19 15.42 10.50 -11.15
C TYR A 19 16.76 11.21 -10.96
N GLN A 20 16.71 12.54 -10.81
CA GLN A 20 17.92 13.34 -10.54
C GLN A 20 18.66 12.88 -9.28
N LYS A 21 17.93 12.62 -8.18
CA LYS A 21 18.52 12.10 -6.94
C LYS A 21 19.16 10.73 -7.10
N VAL A 22 18.57 9.86 -7.93
CA VAL A 22 19.15 8.54 -8.22
C VAL A 22 20.43 8.68 -9.05
N ILE A 23 20.44 9.58 -10.04
CA ILE A 23 21.61 9.87 -10.88
C ILE A 23 22.77 10.44 -10.05
N GLU A 24 22.47 11.38 -9.18
CA GLU A 24 23.46 12.12 -8.37
C GLU A 24 23.92 11.35 -7.12
N TYR A 25 23.43 10.13 -6.90
CA TYR A 25 23.78 9.37 -5.70
C TYR A 25 25.30 9.14 -5.60
N ASN A 26 25.87 9.48 -4.45
CA ASN A 26 27.31 9.32 -4.22
C ASN A 26 27.67 7.88 -3.84
N TRP A 27 28.06 7.08 -4.82
CA TRP A 27 28.46 5.69 -4.66
C TRP A 27 29.77 5.50 -3.88
N ASN A 28 30.55 6.56 -3.64
CA ASN A 28 31.83 6.45 -2.94
C ASN A 28 31.69 6.29 -1.43
N ILE A 29 30.51 6.58 -0.87
CA ILE A 29 30.21 6.38 0.56
C ILE A 29 29.89 4.92 0.93
N ILE A 30 29.70 4.05 -0.05
CA ILE A 30 29.40 2.64 0.16
C ILE A 30 30.68 1.83 -0.04
N ALA A 31 30.94 0.88 0.88
CA ALA A 31 32.08 -0.04 0.77
C ALA A 31 32.10 -0.73 -0.59
N ASN A 32 33.29 -0.91 -1.16
CA ASN A 32 33.45 -1.53 -2.47
C ASN A 32 33.55 -3.05 -2.38
N LEU A 33 32.51 -3.67 -1.85
CA LEU A 33 32.40 -5.13 -1.75
C LEU A 33 31.50 -5.62 -2.89
N ASP A 34 32.02 -6.49 -3.72
CA ASP A 34 31.27 -7.12 -4.83
C ASP A 34 30.72 -8.48 -4.39
N ASP A 35 30.07 -8.50 -3.24
CA ASP A 35 29.43 -9.69 -2.69
C ASP A 35 28.09 -9.32 -1.99
N TRP A 36 27.36 -10.34 -1.52
CA TRP A 36 26.09 -10.20 -0.79
C TRP A 36 26.20 -10.49 0.71
N LYS A 37 27.44 -10.69 1.23
CA LYS A 37 27.64 -11.10 2.64
C LYS A 37 27.19 -10.08 3.66
N HIS A 38 27.29 -8.80 3.30
CA HIS A 38 27.02 -7.68 4.20
C HIS A 38 25.77 -6.85 3.80
N GLY A 39 24.99 -7.36 2.86
CA GLY A 39 23.80 -6.67 2.35
C GLY A 39 23.76 -6.65 0.83
N THR A 40 23.03 -5.68 0.28
CA THR A 40 22.87 -5.56 -1.17
C THR A 40 24.20 -5.28 -1.87
N ASN A 41 24.51 -6.10 -2.88
CA ASN A 41 25.69 -5.92 -3.72
C ASN A 41 25.69 -4.55 -4.40
N LYS A 42 26.79 -3.81 -4.29
CA LYS A 42 26.91 -2.43 -4.80
C LYS A 42 26.76 -2.35 -6.32
N ASN A 43 27.36 -3.28 -7.05
CA ASN A 43 27.29 -3.27 -8.53
C ASN A 43 25.88 -3.58 -9.00
N TYR A 44 25.22 -4.57 -8.40
CA TYR A 44 23.80 -4.86 -8.65
C TYR A 44 22.91 -3.64 -8.38
N LEU A 45 23.13 -2.93 -7.26
CA LEU A 45 22.33 -1.73 -6.94
C LEU A 45 22.56 -0.60 -7.95
N LYS A 46 23.79 -0.41 -8.45
CA LYS A 46 24.08 0.53 -9.53
C LYS A 46 23.33 0.19 -10.81
N GLU A 47 23.32 -1.09 -11.20
CA GLU A 47 22.59 -1.56 -12.37
C GLU A 47 21.08 -1.35 -12.20
N LEU A 48 20.54 -1.64 -11.02
CA LEU A 48 19.13 -1.38 -10.70
C LEU A 48 18.77 0.11 -10.78
N CYS A 49 19.62 0.99 -10.24
CA CYS A 49 19.43 2.44 -10.35
C CYS A 49 19.49 2.92 -11.80
N LYS A 50 20.40 2.37 -12.59
CA LYS A 50 20.48 2.66 -14.04
C LYS A 50 19.19 2.21 -14.76
N TYR A 51 18.72 0.99 -14.49
CA TYR A 51 17.45 0.50 -15.02
C TYR A 51 16.28 1.42 -14.60
N TRP A 52 16.26 1.85 -13.35
CA TRP A 52 15.20 2.75 -12.85
C TRP A 52 15.13 4.05 -13.65
N VAL A 53 16.28 4.68 -13.91
CA VAL A 53 16.33 5.95 -14.63
C VAL A 53 16.06 5.77 -16.15
N GLU A 54 16.58 4.71 -16.76
CA GLU A 54 16.57 4.54 -18.22
C GLU A 54 15.36 3.76 -18.75
N LYS A 55 14.78 2.84 -17.94
CA LYS A 55 13.80 1.86 -18.41
C LYS A 55 12.49 1.86 -17.65
N TYR A 56 12.50 2.23 -16.35
CA TYR A 56 11.30 2.19 -15.53
C TYR A 56 10.38 3.35 -15.89
N ASP A 57 9.12 3.02 -16.19
CA ASP A 57 8.07 3.97 -16.53
C ASP A 57 7.04 4.06 -15.38
N TRP A 58 7.13 5.13 -14.58
CA TRP A 58 6.16 5.41 -13.53
C TRP A 58 4.75 5.56 -14.08
N ARG A 59 4.55 6.21 -15.23
CA ARG A 59 3.22 6.46 -15.80
C ARG A 59 2.45 5.18 -16.08
N LYS A 60 3.16 4.14 -16.50
CA LYS A 60 2.57 2.80 -16.66
C LYS A 60 2.02 2.25 -15.34
N HIS A 61 2.77 2.38 -14.25
CA HIS A 61 2.36 1.87 -12.94
C HIS A 61 1.30 2.75 -12.27
N GLU A 62 1.38 4.06 -12.45
CA GLU A 62 0.33 5.00 -12.04
C GLU A 62 -1.02 4.66 -12.69
N LYS A 63 -1.01 4.35 -14.00
CA LYS A 63 -2.20 3.88 -14.71
C LYS A 63 -2.74 2.56 -14.18
N ILE A 64 -1.85 1.60 -13.85
CA ILE A 64 -2.26 0.32 -13.23
C ILE A 64 -2.97 0.57 -11.90
N LEU A 65 -2.42 1.40 -11.03
CA LEU A 65 -3.03 1.73 -9.75
C LEU A 65 -4.36 2.49 -9.91
N ASN A 66 -4.49 3.33 -10.94
CA ASN A 66 -5.72 4.07 -11.23
C ASN A 66 -6.81 3.21 -11.88
N ASN A 67 -6.53 1.96 -12.27
CA ASN A 67 -7.57 1.02 -12.67
C ASN A 67 -8.38 0.51 -11.47
N PHE A 68 -7.85 0.63 -10.26
CA PHE A 68 -8.57 0.35 -9.02
C PHE A 68 -9.36 1.56 -8.53
N SER A 69 -10.39 1.30 -7.74
CA SER A 69 -11.18 2.35 -7.09
C SER A 69 -10.42 2.94 -5.89
N ASN A 70 -9.74 4.06 -6.12
CA ASN A 70 -8.97 4.76 -5.11
C ASN A 70 -9.80 5.82 -4.39
N PHE A 71 -9.62 5.93 -3.08
CA PHE A 71 -10.33 6.87 -2.22
C PHE A 71 -9.41 7.51 -1.20
N LYS A 72 -9.84 8.65 -0.66
CA LYS A 72 -9.30 9.27 0.56
C LYS A 72 -10.43 9.62 1.51
N THR A 73 -10.17 9.46 2.80
CA THR A 73 -11.05 9.94 3.86
C THR A 73 -10.22 10.37 5.06
N LYS A 74 -10.75 11.30 5.84
CA LYS A 74 -10.12 11.75 7.06
C LYS A 74 -10.44 10.79 8.21
N VAL A 75 -9.40 10.28 8.86
CA VAL A 75 -9.48 9.50 10.10
C VAL A 75 -8.68 10.25 11.15
N ASP A 76 -9.34 10.71 12.22
CA ASP A 76 -8.79 11.69 13.15
C ASP A 76 -8.23 12.92 12.36
N ASP A 77 -6.92 13.16 12.41
CA ASP A 77 -6.25 14.28 11.73
C ASP A 77 -5.58 13.91 10.40
N ILE A 78 -5.66 12.64 9.95
CA ILE A 78 -4.86 12.11 8.85
C ILE A 78 -5.79 11.80 7.68
N ASP A 79 -5.46 12.29 6.49
CA ASP A 79 -6.13 11.85 5.26
C ASP A 79 -5.55 10.48 4.84
N ILE A 80 -6.35 9.43 5.04
CA ILE A 80 -5.97 8.06 4.69
C ILE A 80 -6.45 7.75 3.28
N HIS A 81 -5.49 7.36 2.44
CA HIS A 81 -5.74 6.78 1.13
C HIS A 81 -6.00 5.27 1.26
N PHE A 82 -6.92 4.76 0.46
CA PHE A 82 -7.15 3.32 0.34
C PHE A 82 -7.71 2.95 -1.03
N ILE A 83 -7.41 1.74 -1.46
CA ILE A 83 -8.10 1.07 -2.57
C ILE A 83 -9.29 0.31 -1.98
N LYS A 84 -10.46 0.40 -2.62
CA LYS A 84 -11.63 -0.39 -2.29
C LYS A 84 -12.15 -1.07 -3.55
N GLU A 85 -12.05 -2.41 -3.59
CA GLU A 85 -12.68 -3.23 -4.62
C GLU A 85 -13.77 -4.09 -3.98
N THR A 86 -14.98 -3.97 -4.51
CA THR A 86 -16.14 -4.69 -3.98
C THR A 86 -16.12 -6.13 -4.51
N GLY A 87 -16.24 -7.10 -3.63
CA GLY A 87 -16.31 -8.51 -4.01
C GLY A 87 -17.54 -8.84 -4.86
N SER A 88 -17.39 -9.81 -5.76
CA SER A 88 -18.42 -10.20 -6.73
C SER A 88 -19.55 -11.06 -6.14
N GLY A 89 -19.38 -11.63 -4.95
CA GLY A 89 -20.41 -12.45 -4.28
C GLY A 89 -21.64 -11.63 -3.85
N SER A 90 -22.70 -12.32 -3.48
CA SER A 90 -23.95 -11.70 -3.00
C SER A 90 -23.79 -11.00 -1.64
N ASN A 91 -22.89 -11.50 -0.79
CA ASN A 91 -22.56 -10.92 0.52
C ASN A 91 -21.06 -11.08 0.80
N PRO A 92 -20.19 -10.31 0.11
CA PRO A 92 -18.76 -10.49 0.19
C PRO A 92 -18.23 -10.09 1.57
N LYS A 93 -17.44 -10.97 2.19
CA LYS A 93 -16.70 -10.63 3.41
C LYS A 93 -15.68 -9.54 3.10
N THR A 94 -15.43 -8.66 4.07
CA THR A 94 -14.44 -7.58 3.92
C THR A 94 -13.07 -8.03 4.39
N LEU A 95 -12.05 -7.80 3.56
CA LEU A 95 -10.64 -8.04 3.84
C LEU A 95 -9.91 -6.71 3.93
N LEU A 96 -9.35 -6.41 5.10
CA LEU A 96 -8.37 -5.33 5.29
C LEU A 96 -6.97 -5.88 4.98
N LEU A 97 -6.35 -5.40 3.90
CA LEU A 97 -5.08 -5.88 3.36
C LEU A 97 -3.98 -4.84 3.54
N MET A 98 -3.03 -5.10 4.45
CA MET A 98 -2.06 -4.13 4.92
C MET A 98 -0.64 -4.45 4.48
N HIS A 99 0.01 -3.47 3.81
CA HIS A 99 1.41 -3.55 3.40
C HIS A 99 2.38 -3.32 4.58
N GLY A 100 3.68 -3.50 4.32
CA GLY A 100 4.76 -3.28 5.28
C GLY A 100 5.72 -2.15 4.89
N TRP A 101 6.86 -2.11 5.56
CA TRP A 101 7.96 -1.19 5.25
C TRP A 101 9.09 -1.95 4.51
N PRO A 102 9.67 -1.40 3.46
CA PRO A 102 9.43 -0.08 2.83
C PRO A 102 8.37 -0.09 1.72
N GLY A 103 7.39 -0.97 1.82
CA GLY A 103 6.39 -1.23 0.80
C GLY A 103 5.28 -0.18 0.65
N SER A 104 4.26 -0.53 -0.09
CA SER A 104 3.06 0.28 -0.34
C SER A 104 1.92 -0.59 -0.84
N VAL A 105 0.74 -0.01 -1.05
CA VAL A 105 -0.42 -0.69 -1.68
C VAL A 105 -0.08 -1.33 -3.03
N PHE A 106 1.00 -0.92 -3.68
CA PHE A 106 1.47 -1.51 -4.92
C PHE A 106 1.85 -2.99 -4.77
N GLU A 107 2.18 -3.46 -3.58
CA GLU A 107 2.44 -4.89 -3.32
C GLU A 107 1.27 -5.78 -3.73
N PHE A 108 0.05 -5.25 -3.69
CA PHE A 108 -1.19 -6.01 -3.87
C PHE A 108 -1.82 -5.91 -5.26
N TYR A 109 -1.27 -5.10 -6.19
CA TYR A 109 -1.91 -4.81 -7.47
C TYR A 109 -2.22 -6.07 -8.31
N LYS A 110 -1.49 -7.17 -8.11
CA LYS A 110 -1.71 -8.43 -8.82
C LYS A 110 -2.77 -9.32 -8.20
N ILE A 111 -3.09 -9.10 -6.90
CA ILE A 111 -3.98 -10.01 -6.17
C ILE A 111 -5.32 -9.38 -5.82
N ILE A 112 -5.44 -8.03 -5.81
CA ILE A 112 -6.68 -7.34 -5.45
C ILE A 112 -7.85 -7.83 -6.32
N ASP A 113 -7.69 -7.84 -7.64
CA ASP A 113 -8.74 -8.27 -8.57
C ASP A 113 -9.05 -9.76 -8.43
N GLN A 114 -8.04 -10.60 -8.19
CA GLN A 114 -8.22 -12.04 -7.96
C GLN A 114 -9.01 -12.33 -6.68
N LEU A 115 -8.81 -11.52 -5.65
CA LEU A 115 -9.53 -11.65 -4.39
C LEU A 115 -10.96 -11.10 -4.49
N ALA A 116 -11.17 -10.04 -5.24
CA ALA A 116 -12.48 -9.43 -5.41
C ALA A 116 -13.34 -10.16 -6.44
N HIS A 117 -12.75 -10.67 -7.51
CA HIS A 117 -13.43 -11.27 -8.66
C HIS A 117 -12.80 -12.61 -9.05
N PRO A 118 -12.80 -13.61 -8.15
CA PRO A 118 -12.15 -14.91 -8.38
C PRO A 118 -12.69 -15.66 -9.61
N GLU A 119 -13.93 -15.40 -10.01
CA GLU A 119 -14.54 -15.99 -11.22
C GLU A 119 -13.77 -15.65 -12.52
N ASN A 120 -13.06 -14.53 -12.56
CA ASN A 120 -12.22 -14.16 -13.70
C ASN A 120 -10.92 -15.00 -13.77
N TYR A 121 -10.62 -15.75 -12.70
CA TYR A 121 -9.39 -16.53 -12.51
C TYR A 121 -9.65 -18.02 -12.24
N GLY A 122 -10.87 -18.49 -12.50
CA GLY A 122 -11.25 -19.90 -12.33
C GLY A 122 -11.78 -20.27 -10.93
N GLY A 123 -11.96 -19.30 -10.04
CA GLY A 123 -12.64 -19.48 -8.74
C GLY A 123 -14.15 -19.32 -8.84
N LEU A 124 -14.82 -19.34 -7.69
CA LEU A 124 -16.26 -19.15 -7.61
C LEU A 124 -16.59 -17.69 -7.29
N LYS A 125 -17.60 -17.15 -7.94
CA LYS A 125 -18.07 -15.77 -7.73
C LYS A 125 -18.38 -15.46 -6.26
N GLU A 126 -18.97 -16.42 -5.55
CA GLU A 126 -19.37 -16.28 -4.14
C GLU A 126 -18.16 -16.24 -3.17
N GLU A 127 -16.96 -16.58 -3.64
CA GLU A 127 -15.71 -16.47 -2.87
C GLU A 127 -15.09 -15.07 -2.92
N GLY A 128 -15.64 -14.17 -3.75
CA GLY A 128 -15.16 -12.81 -3.89
C GLY A 128 -15.20 -12.03 -2.57
N LEU A 129 -14.08 -11.35 -2.25
CA LEU A 129 -13.93 -10.55 -1.04
C LEU A 129 -13.98 -9.06 -1.38
N THR A 130 -14.65 -8.26 -0.56
CA THR A 130 -14.46 -6.81 -0.63
C THR A 130 -13.08 -6.47 -0.05
N VAL A 131 -12.17 -6.01 -0.88
CA VAL A 131 -10.79 -5.70 -0.48
C VAL A 131 -10.67 -4.22 -0.14
N ILE A 132 -10.19 -3.92 1.06
CA ILE A 132 -9.77 -2.59 1.49
C ILE A 132 -8.25 -2.63 1.70
N ALA A 133 -7.51 -1.94 0.83
CA ALA A 133 -6.05 -1.86 0.92
C ALA A 133 -5.61 -0.41 1.19
N PRO A 134 -5.41 -0.03 2.46
CA PRO A 134 -4.97 1.32 2.81
C PRO A 134 -3.47 1.52 2.53
N SER A 135 -3.10 2.74 2.13
CA SER A 135 -1.75 3.23 2.40
C SER A 135 -1.63 3.51 3.88
N LEU A 136 -0.65 2.90 4.57
CA LEU A 136 -0.43 3.17 5.99
C LEU A 136 -0.13 4.67 6.24
N PRO A 137 -0.43 5.24 7.42
CA PRO A 137 -0.10 6.63 7.75
C PRO A 137 1.36 6.97 7.45
N GLY A 138 1.59 7.97 6.61
CA GLY A 138 2.94 8.38 6.15
C GLY A 138 3.52 7.58 4.99
N PHE A 139 2.78 6.61 4.44
CA PHE A 139 3.18 5.82 3.28
C PHE A 139 2.30 6.11 2.07
N GLY A 140 2.86 5.85 0.89
CA GLY A 140 2.14 5.92 -0.37
C GLY A 140 1.43 7.26 -0.57
N PHE A 141 0.10 7.25 -0.50
CA PHE A 141 -0.74 8.42 -0.75
C PHE A 141 -1.49 8.90 0.50
N SER A 142 -1.27 8.29 1.67
CA SER A 142 -1.76 8.79 2.96
C SER A 142 -0.87 9.90 3.48
N ASP A 143 -1.48 10.83 4.22
CA ASP A 143 -0.73 11.92 4.83
C ASP A 143 0.17 11.41 5.97
N PRO A 144 1.31 12.07 6.22
CA PRO A 144 2.15 11.76 7.36
C PRO A 144 1.43 12.13 8.67
N PRO A 145 1.57 11.32 9.72
CA PRO A 145 1.06 11.67 11.04
C PRO A 145 1.86 12.83 11.64
N LYS A 146 1.21 13.68 12.43
CA LYS A 146 1.87 14.82 13.12
C LYS A 146 2.89 14.36 14.16
N ASN A 147 2.64 13.19 14.78
CA ASN A 147 3.50 12.58 15.79
C ASN A 147 3.88 11.16 15.36
N PRO A 148 5.04 10.62 15.81
CA PRO A 148 5.40 9.24 15.52
C PRO A 148 4.31 8.26 15.94
N MET A 149 4.01 7.30 15.06
CA MET A 149 3.02 6.26 15.30
C MET A 149 3.67 4.88 15.27
N GLY A 150 3.47 4.10 16.34
CA GLY A 150 3.77 2.68 16.35
C GLY A 150 2.60 1.84 15.80
N PRO A 151 2.83 0.53 15.55
CA PRO A 151 1.84 -0.37 14.95
C PRO A 151 0.49 -0.42 15.69
N ARG A 152 0.48 -0.34 17.03
CA ARG A 152 -0.75 -0.32 17.82
C ARG A 152 -1.61 0.91 17.55
N LYS A 153 -0.98 2.09 17.41
CA LYS A 153 -1.71 3.32 17.08
C LYS A 153 -2.20 3.32 15.63
N ILE A 154 -1.43 2.73 14.72
CA ILE A 154 -1.88 2.54 13.33
C ILE A 154 -3.09 1.58 13.29
N ALA A 155 -3.09 0.51 14.09
CA ALA A 155 -4.24 -0.39 14.20
C ALA A 155 -5.50 0.36 14.64
N GLU A 156 -5.43 1.23 15.66
CA GLU A 156 -6.56 2.07 16.07
C GLU A 156 -7.08 2.96 14.94
N VAL A 157 -6.17 3.61 14.17
CA VAL A 157 -6.55 4.45 13.02
C VAL A 157 -7.24 3.62 11.93
N LEU A 158 -6.70 2.44 11.62
CA LEU A 158 -7.30 1.57 10.60
C LEU A 158 -8.61 0.94 11.07
N ASN A 159 -8.76 0.62 12.36
CA ASN A 159 -10.05 0.20 12.88
C ASN A 159 -11.12 1.29 12.74
N LYS A 160 -10.78 2.55 13.07
CA LYS A 160 -11.68 3.69 12.83
C LYS A 160 -12.02 3.85 11.35
N LEU A 161 -11.05 3.67 10.44
CA LEU A 161 -11.32 3.66 9.01
C LEU A 161 -12.38 2.63 8.66
N MET A 162 -12.23 1.39 9.16
CA MET A 162 -13.15 0.30 8.86
C MET A 162 -14.53 0.50 9.48
N VAL A 163 -14.58 0.78 10.77
CA VAL A 163 -15.84 0.82 11.54
C VAL A 163 -16.55 2.17 11.37
N ASP A 164 -15.85 3.29 11.57
CA ASP A 164 -16.48 4.61 11.65
C ASP A 164 -16.67 5.25 10.27
N ASN A 165 -15.72 5.03 9.34
CA ASN A 165 -15.76 5.66 8.01
C ASN A 165 -16.40 4.78 6.95
N LEU A 166 -16.11 3.47 6.97
CA LEU A 166 -16.61 2.50 5.99
C LEU A 166 -17.84 1.72 6.49
N GLU A 167 -18.26 1.94 7.74
CA GLU A 167 -19.44 1.29 8.37
C GLU A 167 -19.38 -0.24 8.27
N CYS A 168 -18.18 -0.79 8.41
CA CYS A 168 -17.94 -2.21 8.27
C CYS A 168 -18.17 -2.90 9.62
N GLU A 169 -19.22 -3.72 9.73
CA GLU A 169 -19.59 -4.42 10.97
C GLU A 169 -18.51 -5.44 11.41
N SER A 170 -17.90 -6.12 10.43
CA SER A 170 -16.84 -7.08 10.68
C SER A 170 -15.90 -7.19 9.49
N TYR A 171 -14.63 -7.48 9.73
CA TYR A 171 -13.63 -7.64 8.69
C TYR A 171 -12.54 -8.62 9.10
N VAL A 172 -11.89 -9.22 8.10
CA VAL A 172 -10.67 -10.02 8.29
C VAL A 172 -9.48 -9.11 8.05
N ALA A 173 -8.50 -9.12 8.95
CA ALA A 173 -7.27 -8.36 8.82
C ALA A 173 -6.10 -9.26 8.40
N GLN A 174 -5.40 -8.90 7.32
CA GLN A 174 -4.21 -9.58 6.82
C GLN A 174 -3.12 -8.58 6.50
N GLY A 175 -1.87 -8.95 6.77
CA GLY A 175 -0.70 -8.15 6.43
C GLY A 175 0.60 -8.91 6.59
N GLY A 176 1.64 -8.43 5.92
CA GLY A 176 3.03 -8.86 6.08
C GLY A 176 3.86 -7.77 6.75
N ASP A 177 5.00 -8.10 7.35
CA ASP A 177 5.92 -7.15 7.98
C ASP A 177 5.20 -6.24 9.01
N TRP A 178 5.20 -4.92 8.85
CA TRP A 178 4.42 -4.01 9.70
C TRP A 178 2.93 -4.31 9.68
N GLY A 179 2.39 -4.69 8.51
CA GLY A 179 0.99 -5.09 8.38
C GLY A 179 0.63 -6.27 9.27
N ALA A 180 1.54 -7.25 9.43
CA ALA A 180 1.32 -8.38 10.35
C ALA A 180 1.27 -7.92 11.82
N THR A 181 2.17 -7.02 12.21
CA THR A 181 2.16 -6.46 13.58
C THR A 181 0.89 -5.64 13.84
N ILE A 182 0.43 -4.87 12.84
CA ILE A 182 -0.82 -4.12 12.93
C ILE A 182 -2.02 -5.07 13.05
N ALA A 183 -2.06 -6.16 12.25
CA ALA A 183 -3.11 -7.17 12.31
C ALA A 183 -3.21 -7.81 13.70
N ASN A 184 -2.06 -8.10 14.35
CA ASN A 184 -2.05 -8.59 15.72
C ASN A 184 -2.69 -7.61 16.72
N TRP A 185 -2.39 -6.31 16.59
CA TRP A 185 -3.00 -5.29 17.46
C TRP A 185 -4.49 -5.09 17.18
N LEU A 186 -4.93 -5.23 15.93
CA LEU A 186 -6.36 -5.24 15.59
C LEU A 186 -7.07 -6.40 16.31
N GLY A 187 -6.50 -7.61 16.25
CA GLY A 187 -7.08 -8.77 16.93
C GLY A 187 -7.06 -8.68 18.46
N LEU A 188 -6.09 -7.99 19.05
CA LEU A 188 -5.99 -7.84 20.50
C LEU A 188 -6.89 -6.74 21.07
N ASP A 189 -6.96 -5.59 20.40
CA ASP A 189 -7.60 -4.39 20.94
C ASP A 189 -8.99 -4.13 20.31
N HIS A 190 -9.31 -4.72 19.17
CA HIS A 190 -10.49 -4.42 18.35
C HIS A 190 -11.17 -5.69 17.79
N SER A 191 -11.06 -6.82 18.50
CA SER A 191 -11.79 -8.04 18.16
C SER A 191 -13.29 -7.85 18.51
N ASN A 192 -14.09 -7.56 17.51
CA ASN A 192 -15.55 -7.51 17.60
C ASN A 192 -16.18 -8.75 16.99
#